data_e1abf4d6470238373d6511ef963aea0a
#
_entry.id   e1abf4d6470238373d6511ef963aea0a
#
_cell.length_a   1.000
_cell.length_b   1.000
_cell.length_c   1.000
_cell.angle_alpha   90.00
_cell.angle_beta   90.00
_cell.angle_gamma   90.00
#
_symmetry.space_group_name_H-M   'P 1'
#
loop_
_entity.id
_entity.type
_entity.pdbx_description
1 polymer ?
#
loop_
_entity_poly.entity_id
_entity_poly.type
_entity_poly.pdbx_seq_one_letter_code
_entity_poly.pdbx_strand_id
1 'polypeptide(L)'
;MVTKIRRYVETDTGHRVPNHKSKCRHLHGHRYRFEAEIEGDVVEVTGVSDEGMLMDFSDISKILMREVHDVVDHAFVVYEGDKQARKALEHM
;
A
#
# COMPACT_ATOMS: atom_id res chain seq x y z
N MET A 1 0.63 27.19 9.87
CA MET A 1 0.03 26.03 10.57
C MET A 1 0.19 24.80 9.71
N VAL A 2 0.69 23.74 10.29
CA VAL A 2 0.87 22.49 9.57
C VAL A 2 -0.39 21.64 9.68
N THR A 3 -0.85 21.14 8.55
CA THR A 3 -2.02 20.24 8.46
C THR A 3 -1.55 18.84 8.07
N LYS A 4 -2.15 17.85 8.67
CA LYS A 4 -1.92 16.44 8.33
C LYS A 4 -3.22 15.83 7.86
N ILE A 5 -3.14 15.06 6.78
CA ILE A 5 -4.27 14.29 6.28
C ILE A 5 -3.84 12.85 6.05
N ARG A 6 -4.79 11.91 6.13
CA ARG A 6 -4.55 10.49 5.97
C ARG A 6 -5.60 9.86 5.08
N ARG A 7 -5.14 8.93 4.27
CA ARG A 7 -6.00 8.02 3.52
C ARG A 7 -5.39 6.63 3.56
N TYR A 8 -6.22 5.62 3.42
CA TYR A 8 -5.72 4.25 3.40
C TYR A 8 -6.44 3.41 2.36
N VAL A 9 -5.78 2.33 1.97
CA VAL A 9 -6.37 1.23 1.20
C VAL A 9 -6.08 -0.08 1.92
N GLU A 10 -6.94 -1.07 1.71
CA GLU A 10 -6.75 -2.41 2.24
C GLU A 10 -6.58 -3.40 1.10
N THR A 11 -5.72 -4.38 1.31
CA THR A 11 -5.44 -5.43 0.33
C THR A 11 -5.44 -6.79 1.00
N ASP A 12 -5.82 -7.80 0.24
CA ASP A 12 -5.63 -9.19 0.63
C ASP A 12 -4.41 -9.70 -0.13
N THR A 13 -3.31 -9.91 0.61
CA THR A 13 -2.00 -10.14 0.00
C THR A 13 -1.36 -11.37 0.63
N GLY A 14 -0.82 -12.25 -0.21
CA GLY A 14 -0.14 -13.45 0.22
C GLY A 14 1.36 -13.23 0.42
N HIS A 15 1.96 -14.02 1.31
CA HIS A 15 3.39 -14.04 1.51
C HIS A 15 3.84 -15.26 2.33
N ARG A 16 5.12 -15.37 2.57
CA ARG A 16 5.69 -16.24 3.59
C ARG A 16 6.96 -15.62 4.18
N VAL A 17 7.35 -16.10 5.36
CA VAL A 17 8.64 -15.78 5.97
C VAL A 17 9.51 -17.03 5.87
N PRO A 18 10.43 -17.14 4.89
CA PRO A 18 11.05 -18.40 4.50
C PRO A 18 11.82 -19.11 5.59
N ASN A 19 12.44 -18.38 6.51
CA ASN A 19 13.25 -18.95 7.58
C ASN A 19 12.53 -18.96 8.92
N HIS A 20 11.23 -18.72 8.94
CA HIS A 20 10.46 -18.72 10.19
C HIS A 20 10.39 -20.15 10.76
N LYS A 21 10.53 -20.25 12.07
CA LYS A 21 10.53 -21.53 12.79
C LYS A 21 9.16 -22.18 12.92
N SER A 22 8.08 -21.47 12.61
CA SER A 22 6.71 -21.92 12.78
C SER A 22 5.87 -21.64 11.52
N LYS A 23 4.59 -21.37 11.72
CA LYS A 23 3.58 -21.30 10.64
C LYS A 23 3.86 -20.28 9.55
N CYS A 24 4.54 -19.17 9.87
CA CYS A 24 4.78 -18.10 8.89
C CYS A 24 5.69 -18.51 7.74
N ARG A 25 6.36 -19.68 7.82
CA ARG A 25 7.13 -20.23 6.69
C ARG A 25 6.25 -20.81 5.59
N HIS A 26 4.98 -21.09 5.91
CA HIS A 26 4.03 -21.61 4.93
C HIS A 26 3.42 -20.45 4.10
N LEU A 27 2.94 -20.78 2.93
CA LEU A 27 2.20 -19.84 2.10
C LEU A 27 0.92 -19.45 2.83
N HIS A 28 0.74 -18.17 3.08
CA HIS A 28 -0.44 -17.64 3.75
C HIS A 28 -0.69 -16.20 3.31
N GLY A 29 -1.73 -15.59 3.81
CA GLY A 29 -2.03 -14.21 3.48
C GLY A 29 -2.63 -13.47 4.66
N HIS A 30 -2.65 -12.17 4.51
CA HIS A 30 -3.24 -11.24 5.46
C HIS A 30 -4.01 -10.16 4.74
N ARG A 31 -4.91 -9.52 5.47
CA ARG A 31 -5.39 -8.22 5.07
C ARG A 31 -4.40 -7.16 5.55
N TYR A 32 -3.82 -6.44 4.61
CA TYR A 32 -2.94 -5.31 4.89
C TYR A 32 -3.70 -4.01 4.79
N ARG A 33 -3.32 -3.06 5.62
CA ARG A 33 -3.76 -1.69 5.52
C ARG A 33 -2.55 -0.81 5.20
N PHE A 34 -2.61 -0.13 4.09
CA PHE A 34 -1.59 0.83 3.68
C PHE A 34 -2.13 2.23 3.88
N GLU A 35 -1.51 2.99 4.76
CA GLU A 35 -1.94 4.33 5.09
C GLU A 35 -0.90 5.34 4.60
N ALA A 36 -1.38 6.36 3.88
CA ALA A 36 -0.57 7.50 3.49
C ALA A 36 -0.90 8.68 4.39
N GLU A 37 0.11 9.24 5.02
CA GLU A 37 0.02 10.49 5.77
C GLU A 37 0.75 11.56 5.01
N ILE A 38 0.09 12.69 4.79
CA ILE A 38 0.63 13.84 4.07
C ILE A 38 0.58 15.04 5.00
N GLU A 39 1.66 15.78 5.05
CA GLU A 39 1.81 16.92 5.92
C GLU A 39 2.25 18.14 5.12
N GLY A 40 1.68 19.30 5.42
CA GLY A 40 2.03 20.54 4.77
C GLY A 40 1.06 21.67 5.10
N ASP A 41 1.12 22.70 4.29
CA ASP A 41 0.23 23.85 4.41
C ASP A 41 -0.94 23.74 3.45
N VAL A 42 -2.12 24.17 3.87
CA VAL A 42 -3.29 24.20 3.01
C VAL A 42 -3.12 25.21 1.87
N VAL A 43 -3.80 24.95 0.75
CA VAL A 43 -3.83 25.85 -0.39
C VAL A 43 -4.63 27.10 0.00
N GLU A 44 -4.01 28.29 -0.14
CA GLU A 44 -4.63 29.56 0.20
C GLU A 44 -5.03 30.39 -1.03
N VAL A 45 -4.90 29.82 -2.21
CA VAL A 45 -5.29 30.49 -3.47
C VAL A 45 -6.80 30.54 -3.57
N THR A 46 -7.35 31.76 -3.61
CA THR A 46 -8.80 31.98 -3.66
C THR A 46 -9.37 31.53 -5.00
N GLY A 47 -10.46 30.80 -4.95
CA GLY A 47 -11.24 30.44 -6.13
C GLY A 47 -10.77 29.16 -6.84
N VAL A 48 -9.69 28.52 -6.40
CA VAL A 48 -9.29 27.21 -6.93
C VAL A 48 -10.04 26.08 -6.25
N SER A 49 -10.16 24.92 -6.91
CA SER A 49 -10.99 23.82 -6.41
C SER A 49 -10.48 23.19 -5.10
N ASP A 50 -9.19 23.32 -4.83
CA ASP A 50 -8.55 22.78 -3.62
C ASP A 50 -8.25 23.84 -2.56
N GLU A 51 -8.86 25.03 -2.69
CA GLU A 51 -8.74 26.07 -1.67
C GLU A 51 -9.15 25.54 -0.30
N GLY A 52 -8.27 25.79 0.71
CA GLY A 52 -8.49 25.31 2.07
C GLY A 52 -8.12 23.84 2.30
N MET A 53 -7.64 23.14 1.30
CA MET A 53 -7.17 21.76 1.37
C MET A 53 -5.66 21.70 1.34
N LEU A 54 -5.07 20.71 1.98
CA LEU A 54 -3.67 20.37 1.77
C LEU A 54 -3.51 19.68 0.40
N MET A 55 -4.37 18.72 0.15
CA MET A 55 -4.48 17.98 -1.09
C MET A 55 -5.87 17.36 -1.15
N ASP A 56 -6.45 17.27 -2.34
CA ASP A 56 -7.74 16.61 -2.50
C ASP A 56 -7.63 15.13 -2.14
N PHE A 57 -8.50 14.65 -1.27
CA PHE A 57 -8.52 13.25 -0.86
C PHE A 57 -8.68 12.29 -2.05
N SER A 58 -9.43 12.69 -3.07
CA SER A 58 -9.61 11.84 -4.26
C SER A 58 -8.31 11.62 -5.02
N ASP A 59 -7.41 12.59 -5.04
CA ASP A 59 -6.10 12.46 -5.69
C ASP A 59 -5.21 11.49 -4.92
N ILE A 60 -5.22 11.57 -3.59
CA ILE A 60 -4.48 10.63 -2.73
C ILE A 60 -5.02 9.21 -2.93
N SER A 61 -6.34 9.06 -2.94
CA SER A 61 -6.99 7.76 -3.14
C SER A 61 -6.64 7.15 -4.49
N LYS A 62 -6.60 7.93 -5.55
CA LYS A 62 -6.21 7.46 -6.89
C LYS A 62 -4.76 6.97 -6.91
N ILE A 63 -3.85 7.69 -6.26
CA ILE A 63 -2.45 7.29 -6.17
C ILE A 63 -2.31 5.98 -5.38
N LEU A 64 -2.96 5.87 -4.22
CA LEU A 64 -2.95 4.66 -3.42
C LEU A 64 -3.53 3.46 -4.18
N MET A 65 -4.61 3.66 -4.92
CA MET A 65 -5.20 2.58 -5.72
C MET A 65 -4.24 2.12 -6.82
N ARG A 66 -3.68 3.05 -7.58
CA ARG A 66 -2.81 2.73 -8.71
C ARG A 66 -1.46 2.16 -8.27
N GLU A 67 -0.81 2.78 -7.28
CA GLU A 67 0.58 2.48 -6.93
C GLU A 67 0.70 1.40 -5.84
N VAL A 68 -0.35 1.15 -5.08
CA VAL A 68 -0.33 0.20 -3.97
C VAL A 68 -1.39 -0.88 -4.16
N HIS A 69 -2.66 -0.53 -4.12
CA HIS A 69 -3.75 -1.50 -4.14
C HIS A 69 -3.68 -2.41 -5.38
N ASP A 70 -3.65 -1.83 -6.56
CA ASP A 70 -3.67 -2.60 -7.81
C ASP A 70 -2.39 -3.42 -8.05
N VAL A 71 -1.32 -3.07 -7.35
CA VAL A 71 -0.05 -3.80 -7.44
C VAL A 71 -0.05 -5.03 -6.54
N VAL A 72 -0.53 -4.92 -5.31
CA VAL A 72 -0.35 -5.99 -4.29
C VAL A 72 -1.63 -6.71 -3.90
N ASP A 73 -2.82 -6.16 -4.23
CA ASP A 73 -4.07 -6.84 -3.91
C ASP A 73 -4.21 -8.12 -4.71
N HIS A 74 -4.50 -9.22 -4.02
CA HIS A 74 -4.55 -10.58 -4.59
C HIS A 74 -3.22 -11.02 -5.23
N ALA A 75 -2.11 -10.39 -4.84
CA ALA A 75 -0.77 -10.77 -5.25
C ALA A 75 -0.07 -11.57 -4.15
N PHE A 76 1.03 -12.20 -4.51
CA PHE A 76 1.93 -12.85 -3.57
C PHE A 76 3.24 -12.07 -3.53
N VAL A 77 3.57 -11.52 -2.37
CA VAL A 77 4.80 -10.75 -2.15
C VAL A 77 5.91 -11.71 -1.75
N VAL A 78 7.00 -11.71 -2.51
CA VAL A 78 8.09 -12.68 -2.36
C VAL A 78 9.35 -11.94 -1.96
N TYR A 79 9.99 -12.42 -0.88
CA TYR A 79 11.34 -11.98 -0.57
C TYR A 79 12.28 -12.38 -1.72
N GLU A 80 13.09 -11.45 -2.21
CA GLU A 80 13.94 -11.70 -3.38
C GLU A 80 14.97 -12.84 -3.17
N GLY A 81 15.39 -13.06 -1.93
CA GLY A 81 16.28 -14.16 -1.54
C GLY A 81 15.59 -15.51 -1.40
N ASP A 82 14.27 -15.57 -1.49
CA ASP A 82 13.50 -16.81 -1.38
C ASP A 82 13.44 -17.53 -2.72
N LYS A 83 14.50 -18.24 -3.06
CA LYS A 83 14.64 -18.93 -4.35
C LYS A 83 13.60 -20.01 -4.56
N GLN A 84 13.21 -20.72 -3.51
CA GLN A 84 12.20 -21.77 -3.60
C GLN A 84 10.83 -21.21 -3.98
N ALA A 85 10.38 -20.17 -3.28
CA ALA A 85 9.09 -19.54 -3.59
C ALA A 85 9.10 -18.89 -4.97
N ARG A 86 10.17 -18.19 -5.34
CA ARG A 86 10.30 -17.59 -6.67
C ARG A 86 10.18 -18.63 -7.79
N LYS A 87 10.86 -19.78 -7.62
CA LYS A 87 10.79 -20.87 -8.59
C LYS A 87 9.38 -21.44 -8.72
N ALA A 88 8.72 -21.69 -7.58
CA ALA A 88 7.36 -22.22 -7.56
C ALA A 88 6.37 -21.28 -8.24
N LEU A 89 6.48 -19.97 -8.00
CA LEU A 89 5.57 -18.97 -8.56
C LEU A 89 5.79 -18.73 -10.06
N GLU A 90 6.99 -18.97 -10.57
CA GLU A 90 7.27 -18.86 -12.01
C GLU A 90 6.45 -19.84 -12.86
N HIS A 91 5.96 -20.91 -12.26
CA HIS A 91 5.17 -21.94 -12.94
C HIS A 91 3.66 -21.75 -12.81
N MET A 92 3.26 -20.65 -12.20
CA MET A 92 1.85 -20.26 -12.07
C MET A 92 1.43 -19.22 -13.14
#